data_9fef8532936365acb979889aae15fd71
#
_entry.id   9fef8532936365acb979889aae15fd71
#
_cell.length_a   1.000
_cell.length_b   1.000
_cell.length_c   1.000
_cell.angle_alpha   90.00
_cell.angle_beta   90.00
_cell.angle_gamma   90.00
#
_symmetry.space_group_name_H-M   'P 1'
#
loop_
_entity.id
_entity.type
_entity.pdbx_description
1 polymer ?
#
loop_
_entity_poly.entity_id
_entity_poly.type
_entity_poly.pdbx_seq_one_letter_code
_entity_poly.pdbx_strand_id
1 'polypeptide(L)'
;MNAYIPRRLALIGTVTASALFGVACTAAESSAPPAATPDVGEKPAEETASPAGSAPVRRPYTISFGGDVHFEGVLRTRLNADPKTALGPIAKVLSRSDLAMVNLETAITTGGTPAPGKQFTFRAPATALTALKAAGVDVASMANNHGMDYMEGGLADSLAAIRRSRLPVVGVGRNEAQAYRPWRTTVNGNRVAVIGATQVLDAEFIQAWTAAGDKGGLASAKNEARLLQEVRRARRNSDTVIVHLHWGTELQKCPNEAQRSLAPKLIQAGADVVVGGHAHILLGSGYLKNGYVSYGMGNFVFYNWGPETGRTGVLTLTIKGREVLKDQWTPAVIQGGVPVPLAGTARRQAVAGWRALRGCTGLSATPG
;
A
#
# COMPACT_ATOMS: atom_id res chain seq x y z
N MET A 1 -21.90 -31.77 -42.31
CA MET A 1 -23.26 -31.50 -42.82
C MET A 1 -23.68 -30.18 -42.16
N ASN A 2 -23.54 -29.14 -42.95
CA ASN A 2 -24.57 -28.26 -43.53
C ASN A 2 -25.40 -27.56 -42.45
N ALA A 3 -25.50 -26.34 -42.35
CA ALA A 3 -25.50 -25.09 -43.14
C ALA A 3 -26.53 -24.20 -42.43
N TYR A 4 -26.62 -22.95 -42.33
CA TYR A 4 -26.44 -21.83 -43.25
C TYR A 4 -26.93 -20.55 -42.54
N ILE A 5 -26.27 -19.43 -42.75
CA ILE A 5 -26.68 -18.05 -42.51
C ILE A 5 -27.78 -17.68 -43.55
N PRO A 6 -28.64 -16.65 -43.43
CA PRO A 6 -28.21 -15.28 -43.53
C PRO A 6 -29.11 -14.13 -42.95
N ARG A 7 -28.47 -12.94 -42.78
CA ARG A 7 -28.86 -11.56 -43.22
C ARG A 7 -30.25 -10.97 -42.92
N ARG A 8 -30.32 -9.76 -42.36
CA ARG A 8 -30.63 -8.54 -43.14
C ARG A 8 -30.43 -7.25 -42.36
N LEU A 9 -29.82 -6.29 -43.05
CA LEU A 9 -29.76 -4.84 -42.81
C LEU A 9 -31.15 -4.19 -42.75
N ALA A 10 -31.27 -3.09 -41.99
CA ALA A 10 -32.11 -1.95 -42.37
C ALA A 10 -31.43 -0.66 -41.86
N LEU A 11 -31.23 0.23 -42.81
CA LEU A 11 -30.78 1.63 -42.74
C LEU A 11 -31.98 2.56 -42.49
N ILE A 12 -31.61 3.85 -42.20
CA ILE A 12 -32.33 5.12 -42.45
C ILE A 12 -32.97 5.73 -41.20
N GLY A 13 -32.46 6.90 -40.83
CA GLY A 13 -33.09 8.19 -40.94
C GLY A 13 -32.43 9.30 -40.13
N THR A 14 -31.72 10.18 -40.82
CA THR A 14 -31.29 11.49 -40.38
C THR A 14 -32.47 12.46 -40.20
N VAL A 15 -32.44 13.25 -39.10
CA VAL A 15 -33.14 14.56 -39.11
C VAL A 15 -32.26 15.57 -38.36
N THR A 16 -31.79 16.56 -39.09
CA THR A 16 -31.19 17.78 -38.68
C THR A 16 -32.24 18.80 -38.24
N ALA A 17 -32.05 19.48 -37.15
CA ALA A 17 -32.77 20.73 -36.86
C ALA A 17 -31.77 21.73 -36.24
N SER A 18 -31.39 22.72 -37.03
CA SER A 18 -30.69 23.94 -36.62
C SER A 18 -31.70 24.93 -36.04
N ALA A 19 -31.41 25.50 -34.91
CA ALA A 19 -32.11 26.69 -34.43
C ALA A 19 -31.07 27.76 -34.06
N LEU A 20 -31.03 28.78 -34.89
CA LEU A 20 -30.38 30.07 -34.64
C LEU A 20 -31.25 30.87 -33.64
N PHE A 21 -30.64 31.44 -32.63
CA PHE A 21 -31.20 32.60 -31.94
C PHE A 21 -30.12 33.67 -31.71
N GLY A 22 -30.56 34.87 -32.02
CA GLY A 22 -29.81 36.05 -32.30
C GLY A 22 -29.27 36.77 -31.07
N VAL A 23 -28.28 37.56 -31.37
CA VAL A 23 -27.60 38.53 -30.50
C VAL A 23 -28.49 39.78 -30.39
N ALA A 24 -28.75 40.22 -29.17
CA ALA A 24 -29.23 41.55 -28.87
C ALA A 24 -28.21 42.27 -28.04
N CYS A 25 -27.52 43.25 -28.63
CA CYS A 25 -26.71 44.24 -27.94
C CYS A 25 -27.63 45.33 -27.35
N THR A 26 -27.57 45.58 -26.07
CA THR A 26 -28.02 46.85 -25.47
C THR A 26 -26.84 47.57 -24.88
N ALA A 27 -26.58 48.78 -25.41
CA ALA A 27 -25.62 49.72 -24.89
C ALA A 27 -26.22 50.39 -23.63
N ALA A 28 -25.44 50.48 -22.56
CA ALA A 28 -25.76 51.31 -21.41
C ALA A 28 -24.72 52.43 -21.31
N GLU A 29 -25.24 53.64 -21.26
CA GLU A 29 -24.49 54.89 -21.20
C GLU A 29 -23.73 55.04 -19.88
N SER A 30 -22.51 55.57 -20.01
CA SER A 30 -21.61 55.98 -18.93
C SER A 30 -22.03 57.34 -18.38
N SER A 31 -22.36 57.41 -17.09
CA SER A 31 -22.40 58.68 -16.36
C SER A 31 -21.28 58.69 -15.30
N ALA A 32 -20.34 59.61 -15.46
CA ALA A 32 -19.25 59.84 -14.52
C ALA A 32 -19.76 60.64 -13.29
N PRO A 33 -19.29 60.32 -12.08
CA PRO A 33 -19.49 61.14 -10.88
C PRO A 33 -18.41 62.23 -10.74
N PRO A 34 -18.69 63.31 -9.98
CA PRO A 34 -17.83 64.49 -9.91
C PRO A 34 -16.59 64.28 -9.02
N ALA A 35 -15.56 65.08 -9.31
CA ALA A 35 -14.29 65.12 -8.61
C ALA A 35 -14.40 65.41 -7.13
N ALA A 36 -13.81 64.60 -6.27
CA ALA A 36 -13.60 64.83 -4.84
C ALA A 36 -12.21 65.45 -4.59
N THR A 37 -12.19 66.42 -3.71
CA THR A 37 -11.04 67.22 -3.20
C THR A 37 -10.00 66.30 -2.50
N PRO A 38 -8.70 66.65 -2.47
CA PRO A 38 -7.67 65.84 -1.83
C PRO A 38 -7.75 65.93 -0.30
N ASP A 39 -7.90 64.84 0.34
CA ASP A 39 -7.76 64.72 1.79
C ASP A 39 -6.30 64.40 2.16
N VAL A 40 -5.90 64.97 3.29
CA VAL A 40 -4.52 65.08 3.78
C VAL A 40 -4.11 63.71 4.37
N GLY A 41 -2.95 63.28 3.98
CA GLY A 41 -2.15 62.13 4.38
C GLY A 41 -2.49 61.44 5.71
N GLU A 42 -2.90 60.19 5.56
CA GLU A 42 -2.75 59.17 6.59
C GLU A 42 -1.67 58.20 6.16
N LYS A 43 -0.61 58.14 6.99
CA LYS A 43 0.56 57.28 6.81
C LYS A 43 0.10 55.81 6.79
N PRO A 44 0.48 54.95 5.82
CA PRO A 44 0.11 53.55 5.87
C PRO A 44 0.65 52.91 7.15
N ALA A 45 -0.23 52.29 7.90
CA ALA A 45 0.15 51.44 9.01
C ALA A 45 1.07 50.31 8.45
N GLU A 46 2.23 50.21 9.02
CA GLU A 46 3.21 49.18 8.76
C GLU A 46 2.55 47.82 9.08
N GLU A 47 2.18 47.06 8.05
CA GLU A 47 1.63 45.74 8.17
C GLU A 47 2.72 44.85 8.78
N THR A 48 2.63 44.65 10.10
CA THR A 48 3.52 43.76 10.82
C THR A 48 3.30 42.33 10.25
N ALA A 49 4.21 41.90 9.39
CA ALA A 49 4.25 40.55 8.89
C ALA A 49 4.20 39.60 10.10
N SER A 50 3.13 38.83 10.21
CA SER A 50 3.05 37.72 11.17
C SER A 50 4.32 36.84 11.00
N PRO A 51 4.99 36.47 12.07
CA PRO A 51 6.19 35.66 11.96
C PRO A 51 5.83 34.36 11.23
N ALA A 52 6.49 34.12 10.11
CA ALA A 52 6.37 32.87 9.37
C ALA A 52 6.53 31.73 10.36
N GLY A 53 5.45 30.96 10.59
CA GLY A 53 5.45 29.85 11.54
C GLY A 53 6.64 28.94 11.26
N SER A 54 7.49 28.73 12.27
CA SER A 54 8.64 27.86 12.17
C SER A 54 8.21 26.50 11.65
N ALA A 55 8.91 25.98 10.63
CA ALA A 55 8.61 24.66 10.07
C ALA A 55 8.53 23.62 11.23
N PRO A 56 7.55 22.71 11.22
CA PRO A 56 7.36 21.78 12.33
C PRO A 56 8.62 20.97 12.56
N VAL A 57 9.10 20.95 13.80
CA VAL A 57 10.30 20.21 14.19
C VAL A 57 10.04 18.72 14.04
N ARG A 58 10.75 18.06 13.10
CA ARG A 58 10.68 16.61 12.92
C ARG A 58 11.50 15.89 13.97
N ARG A 59 10.85 14.96 14.68
CA ARG A 59 11.51 14.02 15.59
C ARG A 59 11.50 12.63 14.98
N PRO A 60 12.44 11.75 15.33
CA PRO A 60 12.40 10.35 14.88
C PRO A 60 11.07 9.70 15.25
N TYR A 61 10.62 8.81 14.41
CA TYR A 61 9.47 7.92 14.65
C TYR A 61 9.83 6.49 14.28
N THR A 62 9.07 5.54 14.78
CA THR A 62 9.23 4.11 14.51
C THR A 62 8.09 3.60 13.62
N ILE A 63 8.43 2.75 12.65
CA ILE A 63 7.45 1.97 11.91
C ILE A 63 7.83 0.50 11.90
N SER A 64 6.86 -0.37 12.22
CA SER A 64 7.00 -1.82 12.22
C SER A 64 6.34 -2.45 11.02
N PHE A 65 7.01 -3.43 10.41
CA PHE A 65 6.50 -4.21 9.30
C PHE A 65 6.39 -5.69 9.69
N GLY A 66 5.20 -6.27 9.54
CA GLY A 66 4.99 -7.71 9.49
C GLY A 66 4.94 -8.19 8.04
N GLY A 67 4.92 -9.53 7.84
CA GLY A 67 4.81 -10.16 6.53
C GLY A 67 3.37 -10.42 6.10
N ASP A 68 3.16 -11.58 5.46
CA ASP A 68 1.93 -11.97 4.81
C ASP A 68 0.89 -12.49 5.82
N VAL A 69 -0.33 -11.94 5.74
CA VAL A 69 -1.45 -12.21 6.67
C VAL A 69 -2.68 -12.63 5.89
N HIS A 70 -3.21 -13.81 6.19
CA HIS A 70 -4.54 -14.25 5.78
C HIS A 70 -5.29 -14.91 6.93
N PHE A 71 -6.55 -15.32 6.69
CA PHE A 71 -7.40 -15.85 7.77
C PHE A 71 -8.15 -17.14 7.33
N GLU A 72 -7.50 -18.02 6.59
CA GLU A 72 -8.05 -19.35 6.25
C GLU A 72 -7.64 -20.42 7.27
N GLY A 73 -8.29 -21.56 7.22
CA GLY A 73 -8.00 -22.72 8.06
C GLY A 73 -8.08 -22.42 9.56
N VAL A 74 -7.05 -22.82 10.30
CA VAL A 74 -6.97 -22.61 11.77
C VAL A 74 -7.09 -21.14 12.17
N LEU A 75 -6.68 -20.22 11.30
CA LEU A 75 -6.76 -18.78 11.55
C LEU A 75 -8.20 -18.28 11.50
N ARG A 76 -9.06 -18.88 10.69
CA ARG A 76 -10.49 -18.57 10.66
C ARG A 76 -11.16 -18.92 12.00
N THR A 77 -10.78 -20.05 12.58
CA THR A 77 -11.28 -20.46 13.91
C THR A 77 -10.86 -19.45 14.98
N ARG A 78 -9.60 -19.02 14.97
CA ARG A 78 -9.10 -17.98 15.89
C ARG A 78 -9.84 -16.65 15.71
N LEU A 79 -9.99 -16.21 14.45
CA LEU A 79 -10.68 -14.97 14.13
C LEU A 79 -12.14 -14.97 14.59
N ASN A 80 -12.83 -16.08 14.42
CA ASN A 80 -14.23 -16.23 14.82
C ASN A 80 -14.39 -16.32 16.34
N ALA A 81 -13.40 -16.90 17.05
CA ALA A 81 -13.43 -16.99 18.51
C ALA A 81 -13.28 -15.62 19.16
N ASP A 82 -12.25 -14.86 18.78
CA ASP A 82 -12.04 -13.47 19.23
C ASP A 82 -11.14 -12.71 18.25
N PRO A 83 -11.71 -11.81 17.45
CA PRO A 83 -10.92 -10.98 16.54
C PRO A 83 -9.82 -10.16 17.23
N LYS A 84 -10.02 -9.75 18.48
CA LYS A 84 -9.08 -8.88 19.19
C LYS A 84 -7.77 -9.57 19.56
N THR A 85 -7.79 -10.90 19.66
CA THR A 85 -6.62 -11.72 20.01
C THR A 85 -6.12 -12.58 18.84
N ALA A 86 -6.75 -12.46 17.66
CA ALA A 86 -6.51 -13.35 16.52
C ALA A 86 -5.05 -13.37 16.04
N LEU A 87 -4.30 -12.26 16.13
CA LEU A 87 -2.89 -12.22 15.74
C LEU A 87 -1.95 -12.79 16.82
N GLY A 88 -2.44 -13.12 18.01
CA GLY A 88 -1.64 -13.73 19.07
C GLY A 88 -0.62 -12.74 19.69
N PRO A 89 0.48 -13.26 20.28
CA PRO A 89 1.39 -12.46 21.09
C PRO A 89 2.17 -11.40 20.31
N ILE A 90 2.25 -11.52 18.98
CA ILE A 90 2.96 -10.56 18.12
C ILE A 90 2.31 -9.16 18.13
N ALA A 91 1.02 -9.07 18.46
CA ALA A 91 0.31 -7.81 18.60
C ALA A 91 1.03 -6.84 19.56
N LYS A 92 1.60 -7.36 20.67
CA LYS A 92 2.37 -6.55 21.61
C LYS A 92 3.67 -6.00 21.02
N VAL A 93 4.19 -6.57 19.94
CA VAL A 93 5.38 -6.08 19.25
C VAL A 93 4.99 -4.99 18.27
N LEU A 94 3.95 -5.23 17.48
CA LEU A 94 3.44 -4.25 16.50
C LEU A 94 2.99 -2.95 17.19
N SER A 95 2.21 -3.06 18.26
CA SER A 95 1.64 -1.91 19.00
C SER A 95 2.65 -1.02 19.74
N ARG A 96 3.94 -1.39 19.77
CA ARG A 96 4.98 -0.57 20.39
C ARG A 96 5.55 0.52 19.49
N SER A 97 5.32 0.41 18.19
CA SER A 97 5.80 1.38 17.21
C SER A 97 4.78 2.49 17.02
N ASP A 98 5.24 3.65 16.57
CA ASP A 98 4.35 4.77 16.22
C ASP A 98 3.43 4.44 15.04
N LEU A 99 3.88 3.56 14.13
CA LEU A 99 3.11 3.01 13.02
C LEU A 99 3.41 1.51 12.86
N ALA A 100 2.43 0.73 12.41
CA ALA A 100 2.63 -0.67 12.01
C ALA A 100 1.90 -0.99 10.71
N MET A 101 2.54 -1.83 9.88
CA MET A 101 2.06 -2.25 8.56
C MET A 101 2.19 -3.76 8.37
N VAL A 102 1.23 -4.37 7.63
CA VAL A 102 1.29 -5.77 7.19
C VAL A 102 0.82 -5.89 5.73
N ASN A 103 1.16 -7.01 5.08
CA ASN A 103 0.50 -7.43 3.84
C ASN A 103 -0.78 -8.19 4.18
N LEU A 104 -1.94 -7.67 3.78
CA LEU A 104 -3.25 -8.33 3.92
C LEU A 104 -3.50 -9.17 2.67
N GLU A 105 -3.09 -10.42 2.71
CA GLU A 105 -3.07 -11.35 1.58
C GLU A 105 -4.36 -12.15 1.49
N THR A 106 -5.48 -11.45 1.30
CA THR A 106 -6.81 -12.06 1.24
C THR A 106 -7.86 -11.06 0.73
N ALA A 107 -8.90 -11.53 0.07
CA ALA A 107 -10.10 -10.75 -0.17
C ALA A 107 -10.92 -10.62 1.13
N ILE A 108 -11.53 -9.47 1.37
CA ILE A 108 -12.40 -9.24 2.53
C ILE A 108 -13.87 -9.40 2.11
N THR A 109 -14.33 -10.63 2.11
CA THR A 109 -15.69 -11.00 1.72
C THR A 109 -16.13 -12.30 2.40
N THR A 110 -17.42 -12.50 2.53
CA THR A 110 -18.04 -13.78 2.90
C THR A 110 -18.83 -14.41 1.77
N GLY A 111 -18.95 -13.69 0.64
CA GLY A 111 -19.66 -14.07 -0.58
C GLY A 111 -18.74 -14.17 -1.80
N GLY A 112 -19.33 -14.05 -2.97
CA GLY A 112 -18.65 -14.06 -4.26
C GLY A 112 -18.26 -15.46 -4.75
N THR A 113 -17.81 -15.51 -6.00
CA THR A 113 -17.32 -16.72 -6.65
C THR A 113 -15.80 -16.70 -6.65
N PRO A 114 -15.12 -17.78 -6.24
CA PRO A 114 -13.66 -17.84 -6.30
C PRO A 114 -13.18 -17.76 -7.74
N ALA A 115 -12.00 -17.19 -7.93
CA ALA A 115 -11.36 -17.07 -9.23
C ALA A 115 -11.17 -18.46 -9.89
N PRO A 116 -11.66 -18.66 -11.13
CA PRO A 116 -11.61 -19.95 -11.79
C PRO A 116 -10.17 -20.38 -12.06
N GLY A 117 -9.89 -21.67 -11.89
CA GLY A 117 -8.58 -22.25 -12.15
C GLY A 117 -7.50 -21.94 -11.12
N LYS A 118 -7.75 -21.06 -10.16
CA LYS A 118 -6.78 -20.71 -9.12
C LYS A 118 -6.74 -21.78 -8.03
N GLN A 119 -5.54 -22.34 -7.77
CA GLN A 119 -5.35 -23.44 -6.81
C GLN A 119 -5.65 -23.01 -5.36
N PHE A 120 -5.20 -21.81 -4.98
CA PHE A 120 -5.41 -21.25 -3.64
C PHE A 120 -6.19 -19.96 -3.75
N THR A 121 -7.33 -19.88 -3.04
CA THR A 121 -8.14 -18.66 -2.95
C THR A 121 -8.37 -18.33 -1.48
N PHE A 122 -8.11 -17.09 -1.11
CA PHE A 122 -8.20 -16.62 0.26
C PHE A 122 -9.30 -15.58 0.44
N ARG A 123 -10.13 -15.76 1.46
CA ARG A 123 -11.10 -14.75 1.90
C ARG A 123 -11.17 -14.66 3.42
N ALA A 124 -11.55 -13.50 3.90
CA ALA A 124 -11.80 -13.26 5.31
C ALA A 124 -13.06 -12.41 5.52
N PRO A 125 -13.81 -12.60 6.59
CA PRO A 125 -14.88 -11.68 6.97
C PRO A 125 -14.31 -10.32 7.39
N ALA A 126 -15.14 -9.28 7.43
CA ALA A 126 -14.73 -7.93 7.80
C ALA A 126 -14.09 -7.83 9.20
N THR A 127 -14.33 -8.82 10.09
CA THR A 127 -13.68 -8.93 11.40
C THR A 127 -12.15 -9.08 11.31
N ALA A 128 -11.61 -9.50 10.18
CA ALA A 128 -10.18 -9.50 9.92
C ALA A 128 -9.57 -8.08 10.07
N LEU A 129 -10.27 -7.05 9.61
CA LEU A 129 -9.84 -5.66 9.77
C LEU A 129 -9.91 -5.20 11.23
N THR A 130 -10.86 -5.74 12.02
CA THR A 130 -10.92 -5.54 13.47
C THR A 130 -9.70 -6.18 14.15
N ALA A 131 -9.34 -7.39 13.72
CA ALA A 131 -8.18 -8.11 14.26
C ALA A 131 -6.87 -7.35 14.01
N LEU A 132 -6.66 -6.84 12.79
CA LEU A 132 -5.49 -6.03 12.46
C LEU A 132 -5.42 -4.77 13.33
N LYS A 133 -6.51 -4.02 13.46
CA LYS A 133 -6.57 -2.82 14.31
C LYS A 133 -6.27 -3.14 15.77
N ALA A 134 -6.85 -4.22 16.31
CA ALA A 134 -6.63 -4.63 17.69
C ALA A 134 -5.18 -5.04 17.95
N ALA A 135 -4.47 -5.52 16.92
CA ALA A 135 -3.04 -5.82 16.98
C ALA A 135 -2.13 -4.59 16.82
N GLY A 136 -2.69 -3.40 16.65
CA GLY A 136 -1.94 -2.15 16.47
C GLY A 136 -1.49 -1.89 15.03
N VAL A 137 -2.11 -2.53 14.03
CA VAL A 137 -1.85 -2.24 12.60
C VAL A 137 -2.55 -0.95 12.22
N ASP A 138 -1.80 0.01 11.66
CA ASP A 138 -2.26 1.32 11.22
C ASP A 138 -2.57 1.37 9.73
N VAL A 139 -1.89 0.55 8.94
CA VAL A 139 -2.10 0.44 7.49
C VAL A 139 -1.81 -0.97 7.01
N ALA A 140 -2.57 -1.46 6.03
CA ALA A 140 -2.30 -2.73 5.37
C ALA A 140 -2.17 -2.55 3.85
N SER A 141 -1.38 -3.42 3.19
CA SER A 141 -1.38 -3.53 1.73
C SER A 141 -2.27 -4.70 1.30
N MET A 142 -3.14 -4.47 0.32
CA MET A 142 -3.96 -5.51 -0.30
C MET A 142 -3.61 -5.71 -1.79
N ALA A 143 -2.53 -5.07 -2.25
CA ALA A 143 -1.98 -5.29 -3.58
C ALA A 143 -1.14 -6.56 -3.58
N ASN A 144 -1.77 -7.70 -3.81
CA ASN A 144 -1.16 -9.02 -3.87
C ASN A 144 -1.98 -9.97 -4.78
N ASN A 145 -1.50 -11.19 -4.99
CA ASN A 145 -2.18 -12.17 -5.84
C ASN A 145 -3.47 -12.75 -5.21
N HIS A 146 -3.81 -12.41 -3.96
CA HIS A 146 -5.01 -12.86 -3.25
C HIS A 146 -6.06 -11.76 -2.99
N GLY A 147 -5.74 -10.50 -3.31
CA GLY A 147 -6.63 -9.37 -3.07
C GLY A 147 -7.94 -9.41 -3.86
N MET A 148 -7.97 -10.14 -4.98
CA MET A 148 -9.14 -10.30 -5.85
C MET A 148 -9.56 -11.76 -6.08
N ASP A 149 -9.22 -12.67 -5.18
CA ASP A 149 -9.55 -14.09 -5.26
C ASP A 149 -11.05 -14.39 -5.40
N TYR A 150 -11.90 -13.43 -5.11
CA TYR A 150 -13.36 -13.50 -5.25
C TYR A 150 -13.89 -12.48 -6.28
N MET A 151 -13.08 -12.19 -7.31
CA MET A 151 -13.41 -11.38 -8.47
C MET A 151 -13.96 -9.98 -8.08
N GLU A 152 -14.73 -9.35 -8.97
CA GLU A 152 -15.30 -8.02 -8.77
C GLU A 152 -16.25 -7.95 -7.57
N GLY A 153 -17.01 -9.04 -7.30
CA GLY A 153 -17.89 -9.13 -6.13
C GLY A 153 -17.10 -9.05 -4.82
N GLY A 154 -16.00 -9.82 -4.74
CA GLY A 154 -15.08 -9.77 -3.60
C GLY A 154 -14.37 -8.43 -3.45
N LEU A 155 -14.03 -7.77 -4.56
CA LEU A 155 -13.47 -6.42 -4.56
C LEU A 155 -14.48 -5.40 -3.99
N ALA A 156 -15.72 -5.44 -4.44
CA ALA A 156 -16.78 -4.54 -3.96
C ALA A 156 -16.99 -4.69 -2.45
N ASP A 157 -17.08 -5.93 -1.95
CA ASP A 157 -17.18 -6.24 -0.53
C ASP A 157 -15.98 -5.75 0.27
N SER A 158 -14.77 -6.00 -0.25
CA SER A 158 -13.51 -5.57 0.36
C SER A 158 -13.45 -4.05 0.52
N LEU A 159 -13.77 -3.30 -0.55
CA LEU A 159 -13.78 -1.84 -0.51
C LEU A 159 -14.85 -1.29 0.46
N ALA A 160 -16.01 -1.95 0.54
CA ALA A 160 -17.05 -1.60 1.50
C ALA A 160 -16.62 -1.88 2.95
N ALA A 161 -15.99 -3.02 3.21
CA ALA A 161 -15.46 -3.39 4.53
C ALA A 161 -14.34 -2.45 4.98
N ILE A 162 -13.37 -2.13 4.10
CA ILE A 162 -12.29 -1.18 4.35
C ILE A 162 -12.86 0.18 4.76
N ARG A 163 -13.83 0.70 4.00
CA ARG A 163 -14.46 1.99 4.32
C ARG A 163 -15.13 1.98 5.70
N ARG A 164 -15.87 0.91 6.05
CA ARG A 164 -16.55 0.78 7.35
C ARG A 164 -15.56 0.63 8.51
N SER A 165 -14.50 -0.12 8.32
CA SER A 165 -13.50 -0.38 9.37
C SER A 165 -12.68 0.83 9.75
N ARG A 166 -12.52 1.79 8.82
CA ARG A 166 -11.59 2.93 8.91
C ARG A 166 -10.11 2.52 9.05
N LEU A 167 -9.76 1.24 8.83
CA LEU A 167 -8.36 0.84 8.68
C LEU A 167 -7.90 1.24 7.28
N PRO A 168 -6.85 2.05 7.14
CA PRO A 168 -6.25 2.34 5.85
C PRO A 168 -5.75 1.07 5.17
N VAL A 169 -6.14 0.88 3.90
CA VAL A 169 -5.64 -0.20 3.06
C VAL A 169 -5.21 0.40 1.74
N VAL A 170 -3.97 0.14 1.35
CA VAL A 170 -3.36 0.63 0.11
C VAL A 170 -3.29 -0.47 -0.94
N GLY A 171 -3.13 -0.06 -2.19
CA GLY A 171 -2.91 -0.98 -3.30
C GLY A 171 -4.19 -1.58 -3.91
N VAL A 172 -5.36 -1.13 -3.49
CA VAL A 172 -6.67 -1.57 -3.99
C VAL A 172 -7.61 -0.38 -4.15
N GLY A 173 -8.47 -0.40 -5.16
CA GLY A 173 -9.39 0.70 -5.39
C GLY A 173 -10.52 0.40 -6.37
N ARG A 174 -11.54 1.26 -6.37
CA ARG A 174 -12.65 1.21 -7.32
C ARG A 174 -12.29 1.76 -8.72
N ASN A 175 -11.10 2.33 -8.85
CA ASN A 175 -10.49 2.80 -10.10
C ASN A 175 -8.97 2.89 -9.93
N GLU A 176 -8.24 3.14 -11.01
CA GLU A 176 -6.78 3.25 -10.99
C GLU A 176 -6.28 4.32 -10.01
N ALA A 177 -6.87 5.51 -10.03
CA ALA A 177 -6.46 6.61 -9.18
C ALA A 177 -6.57 6.27 -7.68
N GLN A 178 -7.59 5.51 -7.28
CA GLN A 178 -7.73 5.07 -5.89
C GLN A 178 -6.78 3.92 -5.56
N ALA A 179 -6.56 2.95 -6.46
CA ALA A 179 -5.67 1.82 -6.21
C ALA A 179 -4.22 2.26 -5.96
N TYR A 180 -3.71 3.22 -6.74
CA TYR A 180 -2.36 3.76 -6.57
C TYR A 180 -2.26 4.90 -5.53
N ARG A 181 -3.40 5.36 -4.96
CA ARG A 181 -3.38 6.47 -4.00
C ARG A 181 -2.58 6.12 -2.76
N PRO A 182 -1.59 6.94 -2.36
CA PRO A 182 -0.90 6.71 -1.11
C PRO A 182 -1.81 7.00 0.10
N TRP A 183 -1.73 6.16 1.12
CA TRP A 183 -2.15 6.57 2.45
C TRP A 183 -1.19 7.61 3.01
N ARG A 184 -1.72 8.63 3.66
CA ARG A 184 -0.93 9.73 4.22
C ARG A 184 -1.27 9.94 5.68
N THR A 185 -0.22 10.15 6.49
CA THR A 185 -0.34 10.49 7.89
C THR A 185 0.80 11.41 8.30
N THR A 186 0.68 12.00 9.48
CA THR A 186 1.77 12.77 10.11
C THR A 186 2.08 12.14 11.46
N VAL A 187 3.33 11.81 11.69
CA VAL A 187 3.82 11.23 12.94
C VAL A 187 5.09 11.94 13.37
N ASN A 188 5.14 12.41 14.61
CA ASN A 188 6.27 13.15 15.19
C ASN A 188 6.79 14.28 14.28
N GLY A 189 5.86 14.99 13.59
CA GLY A 189 6.18 16.07 12.65
C GLY A 189 6.64 15.62 11.26
N ASN A 190 6.71 14.30 10.98
CA ASN A 190 7.03 13.77 9.65
C ASN A 190 5.77 13.44 8.87
N ARG A 191 5.65 13.95 7.65
CA ARG A 191 4.59 13.60 6.70
C ARG A 191 4.97 12.29 6.01
N VAL A 192 4.24 11.24 6.28
CA VAL A 192 4.50 9.88 5.76
C VAL A 192 3.50 9.54 4.67
N ALA A 193 3.97 8.99 3.55
CA ALA A 193 3.14 8.41 2.51
C ALA A 193 3.47 6.92 2.34
N VAL A 194 2.44 6.08 2.27
CA VAL A 194 2.57 4.63 2.03
C VAL A 194 1.83 4.25 0.76
N ILE A 195 2.51 3.57 -0.16
CA ILE A 195 1.96 3.06 -1.43
C ILE A 195 2.06 1.54 -1.41
N GLY A 196 1.01 0.84 -1.86
CA GLY A 196 1.02 -0.60 -2.10
C GLY A 196 0.93 -0.91 -3.58
N ALA A 197 1.67 -1.92 -4.07
CA ALA A 197 1.54 -2.44 -5.44
C ALA A 197 1.99 -3.90 -5.53
N THR A 198 1.56 -4.62 -6.58
CA THR A 198 1.96 -6.03 -6.81
C THR A 198 2.61 -6.25 -8.16
N GLN A 199 3.70 -7.01 -8.19
CA GLN A 199 4.24 -7.64 -9.42
C GLN A 199 3.65 -9.03 -9.66
N VAL A 200 2.99 -9.60 -8.65
CA VAL A 200 2.48 -10.98 -8.69
C VAL A 200 0.99 -10.94 -8.98
N LEU A 201 0.66 -11.32 -10.20
CA LEU A 201 -0.70 -11.61 -10.66
C LEU A 201 -0.57 -12.78 -11.63
N ASP A 202 -1.43 -13.79 -11.48
CA ASP A 202 -1.52 -14.92 -12.41
C ASP A 202 -1.80 -14.40 -13.82
N ALA A 203 -1.17 -15.00 -14.83
CA ALA A 203 -1.12 -14.44 -16.19
C ALA A 203 -2.51 -14.13 -16.76
N GLU A 204 -3.48 -15.02 -16.49
CA GLU A 204 -4.88 -14.91 -16.91
C GLU A 204 -5.63 -13.77 -16.22
N PHE A 205 -5.18 -13.32 -15.06
CA PHE A 205 -5.85 -12.27 -14.26
C PHE A 205 -5.16 -10.91 -14.34
N ILE A 206 -3.98 -10.79 -14.96
CA ILE A 206 -3.24 -9.52 -15.03
C ILE A 206 -4.15 -8.38 -15.51
N GLN A 207 -4.83 -8.58 -16.66
CA GLN A 207 -5.68 -7.55 -17.24
C GLN A 207 -6.96 -7.33 -16.41
N ALA A 208 -7.59 -8.40 -15.93
CA ALA A 208 -8.84 -8.32 -15.17
C ALA A 208 -8.63 -7.66 -13.81
N TRP A 209 -7.56 -8.01 -13.08
CA TRP A 209 -7.35 -7.58 -11.69
C TRP A 209 -6.53 -6.30 -11.55
N THR A 210 -5.81 -5.87 -12.60
CA THR A 210 -5.13 -4.56 -12.58
C THR A 210 -6.16 -3.43 -12.68
N ALA A 211 -6.12 -2.49 -11.74
CA ALA A 211 -6.88 -1.26 -11.81
C ALA A 211 -6.39 -0.39 -12.98
N ALA A 212 -7.32 0.07 -13.81
CA ALA A 212 -6.99 0.86 -15.01
C ALA A 212 -8.15 1.83 -15.35
N GLY A 213 -7.85 3.12 -15.49
CA GLY A 213 -8.87 4.14 -15.70
C GLY A 213 -9.95 4.09 -14.62
N ASP A 214 -11.21 3.90 -15.03
CA ASP A 214 -12.36 3.79 -14.11
C ASP A 214 -12.60 2.36 -13.59
N LYS A 215 -11.89 1.36 -14.13
CA LYS A 215 -11.99 -0.02 -13.66
C LYS A 215 -11.29 -0.19 -12.32
N GLY A 216 -12.00 -0.78 -11.34
CA GLY A 216 -11.47 -1.17 -10.05
C GLY A 216 -10.49 -2.35 -10.14
N GLY A 217 -9.68 -2.49 -9.09
CA GLY A 217 -8.71 -3.57 -8.99
C GLY A 217 -7.52 -3.22 -8.09
N LEU A 218 -6.41 -3.88 -8.35
CA LEU A 218 -5.15 -3.77 -7.62
C LEU A 218 -4.17 -2.84 -8.34
N ALA A 219 -3.36 -2.12 -7.58
CA ALA A 219 -2.23 -1.37 -8.12
C ALA A 219 -1.13 -2.36 -8.57
N SER A 220 -0.85 -2.37 -9.88
CA SER A 220 0.11 -3.29 -10.47
C SER A 220 1.51 -2.66 -10.58
N ALA A 221 2.52 -3.28 -9.99
CA ALA A 221 3.91 -2.91 -10.18
C ALA A 221 4.49 -3.45 -11.50
N LYS A 222 3.72 -4.26 -12.27
CA LYS A 222 4.05 -4.59 -13.67
C LYS A 222 3.95 -3.34 -14.57
N ASN A 223 3.13 -2.35 -14.23
CA ASN A 223 3.15 -1.02 -14.80
C ASN A 223 4.13 -0.13 -13.99
N GLU A 224 5.44 -0.40 -14.16
CA GLU A 224 6.50 0.33 -13.45
C GLU A 224 6.38 1.85 -13.64
N ALA A 225 6.11 2.30 -14.86
CA ALA A 225 6.01 3.73 -15.17
C ALA A 225 4.95 4.43 -14.31
N ARG A 226 3.77 3.81 -14.18
CA ARG A 226 2.68 4.32 -13.36
C ARG A 226 3.02 4.33 -11.86
N LEU A 227 3.63 3.26 -11.36
CA LEU A 227 4.07 3.19 -9.97
C LEU A 227 5.14 4.26 -9.67
N LEU A 228 6.18 4.37 -10.50
CA LEU A 228 7.24 5.36 -10.34
C LEU A 228 6.71 6.80 -10.42
N GLN A 229 5.71 7.05 -11.26
CA GLN A 229 5.02 8.35 -11.33
C GLN A 229 4.36 8.68 -9.98
N GLU A 230 3.67 7.70 -9.36
CA GLU A 230 3.01 7.92 -8.07
C GLU A 230 4.02 8.12 -6.92
N VAL A 231 5.13 7.38 -6.93
CA VAL A 231 6.23 7.59 -5.97
C VAL A 231 6.79 9.02 -6.09
N ARG A 232 7.07 9.50 -7.31
CA ARG A 232 7.50 10.89 -7.53
C ARG A 232 6.46 11.91 -7.07
N ARG A 233 5.18 11.62 -7.29
CA ARG A 233 4.08 12.48 -6.83
C ARG A 233 3.98 12.50 -5.31
N ALA A 234 4.08 11.33 -4.67
CA ALA A 234 4.08 11.20 -3.22
C ALA A 234 5.23 11.97 -2.58
N ARG A 235 6.44 11.90 -3.18
CA ARG A 235 7.65 12.58 -2.71
C ARG A 235 7.48 14.10 -2.58
N ARG A 236 6.74 14.75 -3.48
CA ARG A 236 6.57 16.21 -3.44
C ARG A 236 5.90 16.72 -2.17
N ASN A 237 5.07 15.90 -1.53
CA ASN A 237 4.24 16.30 -0.39
C ASN A 237 4.46 15.43 0.85
N SER A 238 5.59 14.73 0.95
CA SER A 238 5.88 13.84 2.08
C SER A 238 7.34 13.94 2.48
N ASP A 239 7.61 13.77 3.76
CA ASP A 239 8.98 13.72 4.30
C ASP A 239 9.53 12.30 4.24
N THR A 240 8.66 11.27 4.32
CA THR A 240 9.00 9.86 4.14
C THR A 240 8.04 9.23 3.13
N VAL A 241 8.56 8.47 2.16
CA VAL A 241 7.78 7.68 1.20
C VAL A 241 8.15 6.20 1.34
N ILE A 242 7.15 5.39 1.65
CA ILE A 242 7.25 3.95 1.84
C ILE A 242 6.50 3.26 0.71
N VAL A 243 7.12 2.27 0.08
CA VAL A 243 6.49 1.43 -0.95
C VAL A 243 6.46 -0.02 -0.46
N HIS A 244 5.27 -0.57 -0.32
CA HIS A 244 5.08 -1.99 -0.05
C HIS A 244 4.81 -2.73 -1.35
N LEU A 245 5.57 -3.78 -1.62
CA LEU A 245 5.46 -4.59 -2.83
C LEU A 245 5.17 -6.05 -2.51
N HIS A 246 4.21 -6.62 -3.23
CA HIS A 246 4.04 -8.04 -3.30
C HIS A 246 4.78 -8.53 -4.55
N TRP A 247 5.93 -9.19 -4.38
CA TRP A 247 6.89 -9.44 -5.46
C TRP A 247 7.85 -10.60 -5.18
N GLY A 248 8.60 -10.97 -6.18
CA GLY A 248 9.60 -12.03 -6.06
C GLY A 248 9.10 -13.37 -6.57
N THR A 249 9.75 -14.43 -6.11
CA THR A 249 9.45 -15.83 -6.45
C THR A 249 9.32 -16.63 -5.16
N GLU A 250 8.26 -17.41 -5.04
CA GLU A 250 8.02 -18.27 -3.87
C GLU A 250 9.23 -19.15 -3.58
N LEU A 251 9.59 -19.25 -2.30
CA LEU A 251 10.65 -20.07 -1.74
C LEU A 251 12.07 -19.81 -2.29
N GLN A 252 12.24 -18.80 -3.13
CA GLN A 252 13.55 -18.38 -3.62
C GLN A 252 14.24 -17.49 -2.59
N LYS A 253 15.37 -17.96 -2.03
CA LYS A 253 16.09 -17.31 -0.90
C LYS A 253 16.75 -15.97 -1.25
N CYS A 254 17.02 -15.70 -2.51
CA CYS A 254 17.62 -14.45 -2.99
C CYS A 254 16.63 -13.68 -3.86
N PRO A 255 16.68 -12.34 -3.87
CA PRO A 255 15.82 -11.57 -4.73
C PRO A 255 16.04 -11.92 -6.21
N ASN A 256 14.94 -12.04 -6.98
CA ASN A 256 15.00 -12.27 -8.41
C ASN A 256 15.39 -10.99 -9.18
N GLU A 257 15.56 -11.10 -10.51
CA GLU A 257 15.97 -9.98 -11.34
C GLU A 257 14.97 -8.81 -11.32
N ALA A 258 13.66 -9.11 -11.35
CA ALA A 258 12.63 -8.08 -11.30
C ALA A 258 12.70 -7.24 -10.01
N GLN A 259 12.94 -7.89 -8.87
CA GLN A 259 13.13 -7.21 -7.58
C GLN A 259 14.41 -6.34 -7.60
N ARG A 260 15.54 -6.88 -8.10
CA ARG A 260 16.81 -6.15 -8.19
C ARG A 260 16.74 -4.97 -9.15
N SER A 261 15.96 -5.08 -10.22
CA SER A 261 15.76 -4.00 -11.20
C SER A 261 14.86 -2.90 -10.65
N LEU A 262 13.74 -3.25 -9.98
CA LEU A 262 12.74 -2.27 -9.56
C LEU A 262 13.16 -1.51 -8.29
N ALA A 263 13.82 -2.15 -7.32
CA ALA A 263 14.20 -1.52 -6.06
C ALA A 263 15.00 -0.22 -6.24
N PRO A 264 16.10 -0.18 -7.02
CA PRO A 264 16.85 1.05 -7.25
C PRO A 264 16.08 2.14 -8.00
N LYS A 265 15.15 1.76 -8.90
CA LYS A 265 14.28 2.71 -9.61
C LYS A 265 13.30 3.40 -8.64
N LEU A 266 12.75 2.65 -7.67
CA LEU A 266 11.88 3.20 -6.64
C LEU A 266 12.61 4.19 -5.72
N ILE A 267 13.81 3.83 -5.26
CA ILE A 267 14.66 4.73 -4.46
C ILE A 267 14.99 5.99 -5.26
N GLN A 268 15.38 5.84 -6.53
CA GLN A 268 15.65 6.98 -7.42
C GLN A 268 14.41 7.85 -7.65
N ALA A 269 13.23 7.26 -7.73
CA ALA A 269 11.96 7.99 -7.87
C ALA A 269 11.55 8.74 -6.60
N GLY A 270 12.19 8.46 -5.45
CA GLY A 270 11.97 9.15 -4.19
C GLY A 270 11.37 8.30 -3.08
N ALA A 271 11.31 6.98 -3.21
CA ALA A 271 11.03 6.10 -2.07
C ALA A 271 12.22 6.14 -1.09
N ASP A 272 11.92 6.16 0.19
CA ASP A 272 12.92 6.07 1.26
C ASP A 272 12.98 4.65 1.83
N VAL A 273 11.85 3.93 1.77
CA VAL A 273 11.73 2.53 2.23
C VAL A 273 10.94 1.71 1.20
N VAL A 274 11.46 0.52 0.88
CA VAL A 274 10.78 -0.50 0.07
C VAL A 274 10.70 -1.78 0.90
N VAL A 275 9.49 -2.32 1.10
CA VAL A 275 9.25 -3.56 1.85
C VAL A 275 8.47 -4.55 1.01
N GLY A 276 8.88 -5.82 1.01
CA GLY A 276 8.32 -6.88 0.17
C GLY A 276 7.64 -8.03 0.92
N GLY A 277 6.64 -8.64 0.28
CA GLY A 277 5.98 -9.90 0.62
C GLY A 277 5.99 -10.87 -0.55
N HIS A 278 5.26 -11.97 -0.48
CA HIS A 278 5.03 -13.02 -1.48
C HIS A 278 5.97 -14.24 -1.40
N ALA A 279 7.25 -14.06 -1.21
CA ALA A 279 8.19 -15.21 -1.28
C ALA A 279 7.92 -16.29 -0.23
N HIS A 280 7.04 -16.06 0.74
CA HIS A 280 6.68 -16.94 1.87
C HIS A 280 7.85 -17.34 2.76
N ILE A 281 9.03 -16.79 2.50
CA ILE A 281 10.24 -16.90 3.32
C ILE A 281 10.86 -15.52 3.52
N LEU A 282 11.73 -15.41 4.51
CA LEU A 282 12.47 -14.17 4.75
C LEU A 282 13.54 -13.98 3.68
N LEU A 283 13.61 -12.80 3.08
CA LEU A 283 14.71 -12.37 2.23
C LEU A 283 15.51 -11.26 2.92
N GLY A 284 16.70 -10.98 2.38
CA GLY A 284 17.60 -10.01 2.99
C GLY A 284 17.08 -8.58 2.99
N SER A 285 17.50 -7.84 4.00
CA SER A 285 17.15 -6.43 4.23
C SER A 285 18.42 -5.60 4.50
N GLY A 286 18.39 -4.33 4.12
CA GLY A 286 19.51 -3.41 4.32
C GLY A 286 19.37 -2.14 3.51
N TYR A 287 20.46 -1.38 3.46
CA TYR A 287 20.51 -0.09 2.77
C TYR A 287 20.85 -0.27 1.28
N LEU A 288 20.20 0.50 0.44
CA LEU A 288 20.45 0.64 -0.99
C LEU A 288 20.58 2.13 -1.32
N LYS A 289 21.81 2.61 -1.55
CA LYS A 289 22.07 4.04 -1.66
C LYS A 289 21.54 4.76 -0.40
N ASN A 290 20.73 5.79 -0.59
CA ASN A 290 20.10 6.58 0.49
C ASN A 290 18.74 6.05 0.97
N GLY A 291 18.33 4.84 0.58
CA GLY A 291 17.07 4.20 0.99
C GLY A 291 17.30 2.87 1.69
N TYR A 292 16.23 2.29 2.19
CA TYR A 292 16.20 0.98 2.85
C TYR A 292 15.31 0.01 2.08
N VAL A 293 15.77 -1.21 1.86
CA VAL A 293 15.03 -2.26 1.16
C VAL A 293 14.96 -3.52 2.02
N SER A 294 13.77 -4.07 2.20
CA SER A 294 13.54 -5.42 2.71
C SER A 294 12.88 -6.21 1.59
N TYR A 295 13.60 -7.16 0.98
CA TYR A 295 13.11 -7.87 -0.20
C TYR A 295 11.97 -8.83 0.08
N GLY A 296 11.86 -9.38 1.31
CA GLY A 296 10.77 -10.29 1.66
C GLY A 296 10.63 -10.46 3.18
N MET A 297 9.42 -10.21 3.68
CA MET A 297 9.06 -10.35 5.09
C MET A 297 8.57 -11.76 5.44
N GLY A 298 8.32 -12.62 4.42
CA GLY A 298 7.81 -13.98 4.60
C GLY A 298 6.39 -14.05 5.16
N ASN A 299 5.96 -15.25 5.51
CA ASN A 299 4.69 -15.48 6.19
C ASN A 299 4.68 -14.79 7.56
N PHE A 300 3.50 -14.31 7.97
CA PHE A 300 3.34 -13.70 9.29
C PHE A 300 2.19 -14.34 10.07
N VAL A 301 0.95 -14.09 9.68
CA VAL A 301 -0.21 -14.83 10.18
C VAL A 301 -0.67 -15.74 9.05
N PHE A 302 -0.24 -17.02 9.11
CA PHE A 302 -0.34 -17.91 7.96
C PHE A 302 -0.63 -19.35 8.37
N TYR A 303 -1.59 -20.02 7.71
CA TYR A 303 -2.09 -21.35 8.12
C TYR A 303 -1.14 -22.50 7.75
N ASN A 304 -0.27 -22.29 6.76
CA ASN A 304 0.71 -23.29 6.32
C ASN A 304 2.13 -22.81 6.63
N TRP A 305 2.85 -23.58 7.41
CA TRP A 305 4.23 -23.25 7.81
C TRP A 305 5.10 -24.51 7.94
N GLY A 306 6.37 -24.34 7.63
CA GLY A 306 7.41 -25.34 7.74
C GLY A 306 8.68 -24.72 8.33
N PRO A 307 9.82 -25.43 8.32
CA PRO A 307 11.08 -24.95 8.91
C PRO A 307 11.56 -23.60 8.35
N GLU A 308 11.38 -23.35 7.06
CA GLU A 308 11.76 -22.08 6.42
C GLU A 308 10.59 -21.09 6.41
N THR A 309 9.39 -21.52 5.97
CA THR A 309 8.21 -20.68 5.86
C THR A 309 7.61 -20.28 7.22
N GLY A 310 7.97 -20.99 8.28
CA GLY A 310 7.58 -20.65 9.66
C GLY A 310 8.51 -19.65 10.35
N ARG A 311 9.67 -19.33 9.75
CA ARG A 311 10.54 -18.24 10.25
C ARG A 311 9.94 -16.91 9.89
N THR A 312 9.72 -16.07 10.88
CA THR A 312 9.05 -14.78 10.72
C THR A 312 9.55 -13.78 11.74
N GLY A 313 8.97 -12.58 11.75
CA GLY A 313 9.26 -11.56 12.73
C GLY A 313 8.74 -10.20 12.34
N VAL A 314 9.16 -9.19 13.09
CA VAL A 314 8.82 -7.79 12.87
C VAL A 314 10.08 -7.00 12.57
N LEU A 315 10.13 -6.32 11.44
CA LEU A 315 11.13 -5.33 11.09
C LEU A 315 10.67 -3.96 11.62
N THR A 316 11.40 -3.38 12.54
CA THR A 316 11.13 -2.03 13.02
C THR A 316 12.21 -1.09 12.51
N LEU A 317 11.81 -0.03 11.80
CA LEU A 317 12.68 1.04 11.33
C LEU A 317 12.47 2.29 12.20
N THR A 318 13.57 2.95 12.60
CA THR A 318 13.54 4.30 13.16
C THR A 318 13.89 5.29 12.06
N ILE A 319 12.98 6.23 11.77
CA ILE A 319 13.09 7.14 10.63
C ILE A 319 12.96 8.59 11.08
N LYS A 320 13.70 9.49 10.44
CA LYS A 320 13.54 10.94 10.56
C LYS A 320 13.61 11.58 9.18
N GLY A 321 12.51 12.17 8.75
CA GLY A 321 12.42 12.70 7.38
C GLY A 321 12.61 11.61 6.34
N ARG A 322 13.72 11.65 5.60
CA ARG A 322 14.08 10.66 4.57
C ARG A 322 15.02 9.56 5.08
N GLU A 323 15.60 9.78 6.23
CA GLU A 323 16.70 8.97 6.71
C GLU A 323 16.20 7.81 7.59
N VAL A 324 16.59 6.60 7.25
CA VAL A 324 16.43 5.42 8.09
C VAL A 324 17.64 5.34 9.02
N LEU A 325 17.42 5.74 10.27
CA LEU A 325 18.49 5.85 11.29
C LEU A 325 18.91 4.50 11.85
N LYS A 326 17.94 3.55 11.91
CA LYS A 326 18.17 2.24 12.53
C LYS A 326 17.18 1.22 12.00
N ASP A 327 17.63 -0.01 11.83
CA ASP A 327 16.79 -1.20 11.67
C ASP A 327 16.88 -2.09 12.92
N GLN A 328 15.79 -2.75 13.25
CA GLN A 328 15.72 -3.72 14.34
C GLN A 328 14.84 -4.89 13.91
N TRP A 329 15.37 -6.10 14.03
CA TRP A 329 14.61 -7.34 13.79
C TRP A 329 14.16 -7.95 15.11
N THR A 330 12.86 -8.17 15.26
CA THR A 330 12.27 -8.95 16.36
C THR A 330 11.83 -10.30 15.78
N PRO A 331 12.67 -11.35 15.89
CA PRO A 331 12.36 -12.64 15.30
C PRO A 331 11.24 -13.36 16.03
N ALA A 332 10.46 -14.12 15.26
CA ALA A 332 9.39 -14.98 15.73
C ALA A 332 9.37 -16.29 14.92
N VAL A 333 8.61 -17.25 15.39
CA VAL A 333 8.24 -18.47 14.65
C VAL A 333 6.73 -18.61 14.62
N ILE A 334 6.19 -19.12 13.53
CA ILE A 334 4.76 -19.37 13.42
C ILE A 334 4.41 -20.63 14.22
N GLN A 335 3.51 -20.50 15.18
CA GLN A 335 2.95 -21.59 15.98
C GLN A 335 1.42 -21.44 15.99
N GLY A 336 0.71 -22.52 15.60
CA GLY A 336 -0.75 -22.45 15.49
C GLY A 336 -1.25 -21.34 14.56
N GLY A 337 -0.45 -21.02 13.51
CA GLY A 337 -0.75 -20.00 12.51
C GLY A 337 -0.38 -18.56 12.87
N VAL A 338 0.11 -18.29 14.09
CA VAL A 338 0.47 -16.93 14.52
C VAL A 338 1.94 -16.81 14.93
N PRO A 339 2.56 -15.64 14.75
CA PRO A 339 3.94 -15.42 15.16
C PRO A 339 4.09 -15.41 16.69
N VAL A 340 5.00 -16.23 17.21
CA VAL A 340 5.41 -16.24 18.62
C VAL A 340 6.83 -15.70 18.71
N PRO A 341 7.06 -14.56 19.36
CA PRO A 341 8.39 -13.96 19.47
C PRO A 341 9.39 -14.87 20.15
N LEU A 342 10.61 -14.93 19.60
CA LEU A 342 11.73 -15.69 20.17
C LEU A 342 12.43 -14.92 21.30
N ALA A 343 12.94 -15.67 22.27
CA ALA A 343 13.70 -15.15 23.40
C ALA A 343 15.09 -15.81 23.54
N GLY A 344 15.92 -15.28 24.41
CA GLY A 344 17.21 -15.88 24.79
C GLY A 344 18.14 -16.19 23.61
N THR A 345 18.72 -17.38 23.60
CA THR A 345 19.67 -17.83 22.58
C THR A 345 19.01 -17.99 21.22
N ALA A 346 17.78 -18.52 21.15
CA ALA A 346 17.03 -18.67 19.89
C ALA A 346 16.83 -17.31 19.19
N ARG A 347 16.52 -16.25 19.97
CA ARG A 347 16.40 -14.88 19.43
C ARG A 347 17.74 -14.40 18.84
N ARG A 348 18.88 -14.60 19.55
CA ARG A 348 20.19 -14.18 19.05
C ARG A 348 20.57 -14.87 17.75
N GLN A 349 20.36 -16.20 17.69
CA GLN A 349 20.63 -17.00 16.49
C GLN A 349 19.74 -16.56 15.33
N ALA A 350 18.45 -16.35 15.54
CA ALA A 350 17.53 -15.91 14.52
C ALA A 350 17.87 -14.49 14.00
N VAL A 351 18.31 -13.57 14.85
CA VAL A 351 18.81 -12.24 14.43
C VAL A 351 20.06 -12.37 13.57
N ALA A 352 21.02 -13.22 13.97
CA ALA A 352 22.23 -13.47 13.19
C ALA A 352 21.87 -14.08 11.80
N GLY A 353 20.97 -15.08 11.77
CA GLY A 353 20.47 -15.69 10.52
C GLY A 353 19.77 -14.67 9.60
N TRP A 354 18.92 -13.80 10.14
CA TRP A 354 18.28 -12.74 9.38
C TRP A 354 19.29 -11.76 8.77
N ARG A 355 20.31 -11.35 9.54
CA ARG A 355 21.37 -10.49 9.01
C ARG A 355 22.16 -11.15 7.88
N ALA A 356 22.39 -12.45 7.97
CA ALA A 356 23.10 -13.23 6.96
C ALA A 356 22.34 -13.30 5.61
N LEU A 357 21.01 -13.18 5.59
CA LEU A 357 20.21 -13.14 4.36
C LEU A 357 20.60 -12.00 3.42
N ARG A 358 21.27 -10.98 3.94
CA ARG A 358 21.78 -9.85 3.12
C ARG A 358 22.82 -10.28 2.10
N GLY A 359 23.54 -11.38 2.32
CA GLY A 359 24.69 -11.79 1.50
C GLY A 359 24.44 -11.96 0.01
N CYS A 360 23.20 -12.23 -0.43
CA CYS A 360 22.88 -12.37 -1.85
C CYS A 360 22.04 -11.20 -2.42
N THR A 361 21.94 -10.08 -1.72
CA THR A 361 21.01 -9.00 -2.08
C THR A 361 21.67 -7.77 -2.73
N GLY A 362 22.96 -7.57 -2.52
CA GLY A 362 23.67 -6.34 -2.88
C GLY A 362 23.38 -5.16 -1.94
N LEU A 363 22.67 -5.40 -0.81
CA LEU A 363 22.37 -4.37 0.19
C LEU A 363 23.52 -4.22 1.18
N SER A 364 23.73 -3.00 1.73
CA SER A 364 24.69 -2.76 2.78
C SER A 364 24.07 -2.85 4.19
N ALA A 365 24.90 -3.05 5.20
CA ALA A 365 24.47 -3.08 6.59
C ALA A 365 24.26 -1.69 7.20
N THR A 366 24.88 -0.68 6.60
CA THR A 366 24.86 0.72 7.02
C THR A 366 24.44 1.61 5.87
N PRO A 367 23.95 2.81 6.17
CA PRO A 367 23.75 3.83 5.13
C PRO A 367 25.06 4.08 4.36
N GLY A 368 24.93 4.36 3.05
CA GLY A 368 26.07 4.74 2.19
C GLY A 368 26.45 6.21 2.33
#